data_e92136130a4d00b71817a26322d9b863
#
_entry.id   e92136130a4d00b71817a26322d9b863
#
_cell.length_a   1.000
_cell.length_b   1.000
_cell.length_c   1.000
_cell.angle_alpha   90.00
_cell.angle_beta   90.00
_cell.angle_gamma   90.00
#
_symmetry.space_group_name_H-M   'P 1'
#
loop_
_entity.id
_entity.type
_entity.pdbx_description
1 polymer ?
#
loop_
_entity_poly.entity_id
_entity_poly.type
_entity_poly.pdbx_seq_one_letter_code
_entity_poly.pdbx_strand_id
1 'polypeptide(L)'
;MNKILCSTGAIIGKPNNNDYRLLREYAPKLECDGFELMMSSSWYSHIDQVIDDIKSYRLSIPVVHSQKSLGESMSGMTVRYSGGRYNEYVMTEEEDRKNFEDGTSRFAANLRLAEGVGAKKMVLHLWNGMVSDKNIQKNVERFGIWKDMADKEGISLLVENVICNTHDPLYNMKLVAGFVYDTKMAEFHRQTMKLFEPEYEWIVRQGRIKHLHLNDYGGGYMDWGNLEILPVGKGHVDFDMFLSRLMSYGYTGDCTVEATAVNENGGVDFYMLNDCFKRIRNLLDNHTT
;
A
#
# COMPACT_ATOMS: atom_id res chain seq x y z
N MET A 1 12.60 7.88 -16.27
CA MET A 1 11.31 8.57 -16.03
C MET A 1 10.50 7.71 -15.08
N ASN A 2 9.97 8.30 -14.02
CA ASN A 2 9.15 7.59 -13.03
C ASN A 2 7.83 7.15 -13.68
N LYS A 3 7.41 5.90 -13.47
CA LYS A 3 6.10 5.43 -13.95
C LYS A 3 5.01 5.84 -12.98
N ILE A 4 3.84 6.17 -13.53
CA ILE A 4 2.62 6.45 -12.77
C ILE A 4 1.68 5.27 -12.95
N LEU A 5 1.40 4.57 -11.85
CA LEU A 5 0.55 3.39 -11.81
C LEU A 5 -0.84 3.75 -11.27
N CYS A 6 -1.83 2.98 -11.68
CA CYS A 6 -3.15 2.96 -11.05
C CYS A 6 -3.26 1.78 -10.10
N SER A 7 -3.64 2.01 -8.84
CA SER A 7 -4.05 0.91 -7.95
C SER A 7 -5.33 0.28 -8.49
N THR A 8 -5.35 -1.05 -8.60
CA THR A 8 -6.60 -1.72 -8.95
C THR A 8 -7.66 -1.57 -7.86
N GLY A 9 -7.25 -1.30 -6.62
CA GLY A 9 -8.16 -0.96 -5.52
C GLY A 9 -8.93 0.35 -5.72
N ALA A 10 -8.46 1.25 -6.60
CA ALA A 10 -9.17 2.48 -6.96
C ALA A 10 -10.39 2.22 -7.85
N ILE A 11 -10.38 1.15 -8.63
CA ILE A 11 -11.37 0.84 -9.68
C ILE A 11 -12.12 -0.48 -9.46
N ILE A 12 -11.61 -1.33 -8.56
CA ILE A 12 -12.20 -2.63 -8.20
C ILE A 12 -12.41 -2.64 -6.69
N GLY A 13 -13.63 -2.89 -6.26
CA GLY A 13 -14.02 -2.90 -4.85
C GLY A 13 -15.34 -3.61 -4.63
N LYS A 14 -15.88 -3.52 -3.41
CA LYS A 14 -17.18 -4.13 -3.09
C LYS A 14 -18.32 -3.72 -4.03
N PRO A 15 -18.44 -2.45 -4.48
CA PRO A 15 -19.54 -2.05 -5.36
C PRO A 15 -19.58 -2.77 -6.70
N ASN A 16 -18.43 -3.24 -7.20
CA ASN A 16 -18.34 -4.05 -8.41
C ASN A 16 -17.82 -5.48 -8.13
N ASN A 17 -18.19 -6.02 -6.94
CA ASN A 17 -17.97 -7.41 -6.52
C ASN A 17 -16.50 -7.84 -6.45
N ASN A 18 -15.55 -6.90 -6.34
CA ASN A 18 -14.10 -7.18 -6.41
C ASN A 18 -13.72 -8.00 -7.66
N ASP A 19 -14.44 -7.80 -8.77
CA ASP A 19 -14.26 -8.57 -10.00
C ASP A 19 -13.03 -8.08 -10.78
N TYR A 20 -11.90 -8.78 -10.64
CA TYR A 20 -10.65 -8.45 -11.36
C TYR A 20 -10.78 -8.51 -12.88
N ARG A 21 -11.78 -9.22 -13.44
CA ARG A 21 -12.00 -9.35 -14.88
C ARG A 21 -12.36 -8.00 -15.53
N LEU A 22 -12.90 -7.06 -14.74
CA LEU A 22 -13.15 -5.69 -15.17
C LEU A 22 -11.86 -4.95 -15.60
N LEU A 23 -10.70 -5.38 -15.15
CA LEU A 23 -9.41 -4.80 -15.59
C LEU A 23 -9.25 -4.83 -17.10
N ARG A 24 -9.72 -5.89 -17.76
CA ARG A 24 -9.68 -6.00 -19.22
C ARG A 24 -10.43 -4.86 -19.91
N GLU A 25 -11.55 -4.44 -19.33
CA GLU A 25 -12.38 -3.36 -19.87
C GLU A 25 -11.86 -1.98 -19.44
N TYR A 26 -11.39 -1.86 -18.20
CA TYR A 26 -11.05 -0.57 -17.59
C TYR A 26 -9.66 -0.08 -17.99
N ALA A 27 -8.69 -0.97 -18.13
CA ALA A 27 -7.31 -0.59 -18.42
C ALA A 27 -7.14 0.30 -19.66
N PRO A 28 -7.83 0.07 -20.80
CA PRO A 28 -7.73 0.94 -21.96
C PRO A 28 -8.29 2.36 -21.79
N LYS A 29 -9.03 2.61 -20.70
CA LYS A 29 -9.65 3.91 -20.40
C LYS A 29 -8.77 4.79 -19.49
N LEU A 30 -7.64 4.25 -19.01
CA LEU A 30 -6.75 4.88 -18.04
C LEU A 30 -5.43 5.31 -18.69
N GLU A 31 -5.03 6.55 -18.45
CA GLU A 31 -3.81 7.16 -18.98
C GLU A 31 -2.60 6.96 -18.05
N CYS A 32 -2.52 5.78 -17.40
CA CYS A 32 -1.40 5.39 -16.54
C CYS A 32 -0.38 4.51 -17.27
N ASP A 33 0.82 4.35 -16.69
CA ASP A 33 1.91 3.55 -17.28
C ASP A 33 1.83 2.06 -16.91
N GLY A 34 0.87 1.68 -16.07
CA GLY A 34 0.65 0.32 -15.60
C GLY A 34 -0.20 0.30 -14.32
N PHE A 35 -0.19 -0.85 -13.65
CA PHE A 35 -1.04 -1.09 -12.49
C PHE A 35 -0.25 -1.59 -11.28
N GLU A 36 -0.71 -1.18 -10.11
CA GLU A 36 -0.46 -1.89 -8.87
C GLU A 36 -1.66 -2.79 -8.59
N LEU A 37 -1.42 -4.09 -8.61
CA LEU A 37 -2.48 -5.09 -8.42
C LEU A 37 -2.73 -5.33 -6.94
N MET A 38 -3.89 -4.90 -6.44
CA MET A 38 -4.29 -5.14 -5.05
C MET A 38 -4.94 -6.51 -4.91
N MET A 39 -4.33 -7.37 -4.07
CA MET A 39 -4.86 -8.71 -3.77
C MET A 39 -6.18 -8.62 -3.00
N SER A 40 -7.19 -9.34 -3.48
CA SER A 40 -8.46 -9.53 -2.77
C SER A 40 -8.51 -10.86 -2.05
N SER A 41 -9.10 -10.88 -0.84
CA SER A 41 -9.31 -12.11 -0.08
C SER A 41 -10.18 -13.14 -0.82
N SER A 42 -11.07 -12.70 -1.70
CA SER A 42 -11.92 -13.58 -2.51
C SER A 42 -11.15 -14.40 -3.54
N TRP A 43 -9.89 -14.05 -3.85
CA TRP A 43 -9.10 -14.71 -4.89
C TRP A 43 -8.30 -15.91 -4.39
N TYR A 44 -8.13 -16.08 -3.07
CA TYR A 44 -7.31 -17.18 -2.53
C TYR A 44 -7.75 -18.57 -3.00
N SER A 45 -9.06 -18.80 -3.13
CA SER A 45 -9.60 -20.11 -3.53
C SER A 45 -9.38 -20.47 -5.01
N HIS A 46 -9.01 -19.49 -5.85
CA HIS A 46 -8.84 -19.68 -7.30
C HIS A 46 -7.69 -18.82 -7.87
N ILE A 47 -6.63 -18.66 -7.10
CA ILE A 47 -5.52 -17.76 -7.40
C ILE A 47 -4.87 -18.06 -8.77
N ASP A 48 -4.80 -19.33 -9.18
CA ASP A 48 -4.23 -19.71 -10.48
C ASP A 48 -5.05 -19.19 -11.64
N GLN A 49 -6.37 -19.28 -11.54
CA GLN A 49 -7.26 -18.70 -12.54
C GLN A 49 -7.10 -17.19 -12.63
N VAL A 50 -6.98 -16.50 -11.48
CA VAL A 50 -6.73 -15.04 -11.42
C VAL A 50 -5.43 -14.71 -12.14
N ILE A 51 -4.35 -15.46 -11.88
CA ILE A 51 -3.04 -15.26 -12.52
C ILE A 51 -3.16 -15.43 -14.04
N ASP A 52 -3.76 -16.51 -14.50
CA ASP A 52 -3.87 -16.84 -15.93
C ASP A 52 -4.69 -15.77 -16.67
N ASP A 53 -5.82 -15.37 -16.09
CA ASP A 53 -6.69 -14.34 -16.67
C ASP A 53 -5.94 -13.01 -16.77
N ILE A 54 -5.32 -12.53 -15.67
CA ILE A 54 -4.60 -11.25 -15.65
C ILE A 54 -3.43 -11.26 -16.63
N LYS A 55 -2.66 -12.35 -16.71
CA LYS A 55 -1.58 -12.50 -17.72
C LYS A 55 -2.12 -12.36 -19.14
N SER A 56 -3.30 -12.92 -19.41
CA SER A 56 -3.92 -12.84 -20.73
C SER A 56 -4.23 -11.40 -21.18
N TYR A 57 -4.43 -10.48 -20.23
CA TYR A 57 -4.71 -9.06 -20.50
C TYR A 57 -3.45 -8.28 -20.94
N ARG A 58 -2.25 -8.85 -20.74
CA ARG A 58 -0.96 -8.23 -21.12
C ARG A 58 -0.73 -6.85 -20.52
N LEU A 59 -1.22 -6.63 -19.31
CA LEU A 59 -1.03 -5.37 -18.60
C LEU A 59 0.38 -5.28 -17.98
N SER A 60 0.90 -4.06 -17.84
CA SER A 60 2.11 -3.79 -17.07
C SER A 60 1.75 -3.78 -15.59
N ILE A 61 2.21 -4.77 -14.80
CA ILE A 61 1.94 -4.89 -13.35
C ILE A 61 3.28 -5.04 -12.62
N PRO A 62 4.03 -3.96 -12.42
CA PRO A 62 5.33 -4.03 -11.76
C PRO A 62 5.24 -4.20 -10.24
N VAL A 63 4.07 -3.95 -9.65
CA VAL A 63 3.83 -3.96 -8.21
C VAL A 63 2.56 -4.75 -7.89
N VAL A 64 2.62 -5.59 -6.86
CA VAL A 64 1.43 -6.19 -6.23
C VAL A 64 1.29 -5.62 -4.82
N HIS A 65 0.12 -5.14 -4.48
CA HIS A 65 -0.21 -4.81 -3.10
C HIS A 65 -0.78 -6.05 -2.42
N SER A 66 -0.10 -6.53 -1.38
CA SER A 66 -0.57 -7.69 -0.63
C SER A 66 -1.90 -7.38 0.08
N GLN A 67 -2.64 -8.42 0.41
CA GLN A 67 -3.89 -8.26 1.14
C GLN A 67 -3.63 -7.59 2.50
N LYS A 68 -4.31 -6.45 2.75
CA LYS A 68 -4.05 -5.56 3.91
C LYS A 68 -4.10 -6.26 5.26
N SER A 69 -5.02 -7.24 5.44
CA SER A 69 -5.17 -7.95 6.70
C SER A 69 -4.00 -8.90 7.06
N LEU A 70 -3.02 -9.09 6.18
CA LEU A 70 -1.82 -9.86 6.52
C LEU A 70 -1.09 -9.27 7.73
N GLY A 71 -1.06 -7.93 7.86
CA GLY A 71 -0.49 -7.25 9.01
C GLY A 71 -1.10 -7.63 10.37
N GLU A 72 -2.35 -8.10 10.38
CA GLU A 72 -3.02 -8.55 11.61
C GLU A 72 -2.42 -9.85 12.16
N SER A 73 -1.75 -10.65 11.34
CA SER A 73 -1.10 -11.89 11.76
C SER A 73 0.30 -11.68 12.35
N MET A 74 0.81 -10.45 12.33
CA MET A 74 2.22 -10.17 12.65
C MET A 74 2.48 -9.98 14.15
N SER A 75 1.54 -9.39 14.89
CA SER A 75 1.80 -8.90 16.27
C SER A 75 1.53 -9.90 17.40
N GLY A 76 0.74 -10.94 17.14
CA GLY A 76 0.18 -11.80 18.20
C GLY A 76 -0.90 -11.10 19.05
N MET A 77 -1.42 -9.99 18.56
CA MET A 77 -2.48 -9.21 19.21
C MET A 77 -3.68 -9.04 18.28
N THR A 78 -4.86 -8.98 18.87
CA THR A 78 -6.12 -8.73 18.16
C THR A 78 -7.11 -7.98 19.03
N VAL A 79 -8.28 -7.66 18.50
CA VAL A 79 -9.42 -7.16 19.29
C VAL A 79 -10.52 -8.20 19.36
N ARG A 80 -11.13 -8.34 20.53
CA ARG A 80 -12.31 -9.18 20.74
C ARG A 80 -13.47 -8.33 21.20
N TYR A 81 -14.63 -8.55 20.62
CA TYR A 81 -15.86 -7.88 21.05
C TYR A 81 -16.47 -8.64 22.22
N SER A 82 -16.53 -8.00 23.38
CA SER A 82 -17.18 -8.54 24.57
C SER A 82 -17.66 -7.42 25.49
N GLY A 83 -18.76 -7.64 26.18
CA GLY A 83 -19.34 -6.64 27.08
C GLY A 83 -19.75 -5.33 26.38
N GLY A 84 -20.18 -5.39 25.12
CA GLY A 84 -20.63 -4.22 24.35
C GLY A 84 -19.50 -3.35 23.79
N ARG A 85 -18.24 -3.78 23.88
CA ARG A 85 -17.06 -3.00 23.40
C ARG A 85 -15.99 -3.90 22.81
N TYR A 86 -15.10 -3.31 22.02
CA TYR A 86 -13.87 -3.97 21.57
C TYR A 86 -12.82 -3.91 22.68
N ASN A 87 -12.23 -5.07 22.99
CA ASN A 87 -11.18 -5.21 24.00
C ASN A 87 -9.92 -5.75 23.32
N GLU A 88 -8.79 -5.21 23.72
CA GLU A 88 -7.50 -5.74 23.29
C GLU A 88 -7.30 -7.16 23.83
N TYR A 89 -6.73 -8.01 23.02
CA TYR A 89 -6.46 -9.39 23.37
C TYR A 89 -5.08 -9.80 22.90
N VAL A 90 -4.25 -10.25 23.84
CA VAL A 90 -2.98 -10.90 23.55
C VAL A 90 -3.27 -12.39 23.33
N MET A 91 -2.94 -12.89 22.16
CA MET A 91 -3.14 -14.27 21.79
C MET A 91 -2.29 -15.20 22.69
N THR A 92 -2.81 -16.39 23.00
CA THR A 92 -1.96 -17.45 23.57
C THR A 92 -0.91 -17.86 22.55
N GLU A 93 0.16 -18.54 22.98
CA GLU A 93 1.23 -19.00 22.06
C GLU A 93 0.69 -19.88 20.94
N GLU A 94 -0.28 -20.74 21.22
CA GLU A 94 -0.88 -21.61 20.21
C GLU A 94 -1.75 -20.84 19.22
N GLU A 95 -2.57 -19.90 19.71
CA GLU A 95 -3.39 -19.03 18.86
C GLU A 95 -2.51 -18.18 17.94
N ASP A 96 -1.46 -17.60 18.49
CA ASP A 96 -0.54 -16.74 17.75
C ASP A 96 0.26 -17.53 16.70
N ARG A 97 0.72 -18.73 17.05
CA ARG A 97 1.39 -19.62 16.10
C ARG A 97 0.47 -19.96 14.93
N LYS A 98 -0.76 -20.41 15.19
CA LYS A 98 -1.75 -20.74 14.16
C LYS A 98 -2.10 -19.52 13.31
N ASN A 99 -2.28 -18.35 13.92
CA ASN A 99 -2.57 -17.11 13.19
C ASN A 99 -1.42 -16.71 12.26
N PHE A 100 -0.18 -16.86 12.69
CA PHE A 100 0.99 -16.58 11.86
C PHE A 100 1.20 -17.62 10.76
N GLU A 101 0.96 -18.90 11.03
CA GLU A 101 1.00 -19.97 10.01
C GLU A 101 -0.05 -19.74 8.92
N ASP A 102 -1.29 -19.37 9.29
CA ASP A 102 -2.33 -19.00 8.34
C ASP A 102 -1.96 -17.73 7.55
N GLY A 103 -1.45 -16.71 8.24
CA GLY A 103 -0.91 -15.50 7.61
C GLY A 103 0.19 -15.82 6.61
N THR A 104 1.11 -16.73 6.95
CA THR A 104 2.21 -17.16 6.07
C THR A 104 1.70 -17.91 4.84
N SER A 105 0.68 -18.75 4.99
CA SER A 105 0.04 -19.44 3.86
C SER A 105 -0.62 -18.44 2.90
N ARG A 106 -1.31 -17.44 3.45
CA ARG A 106 -1.89 -16.35 2.64
C ARG A 106 -0.81 -15.49 1.99
N PHE A 107 0.28 -15.19 2.70
CA PHE A 107 1.42 -14.47 2.15
C PHE A 107 2.05 -15.22 0.97
N ALA A 108 2.23 -16.54 1.08
CA ALA A 108 2.72 -17.36 -0.02
C ALA A 108 1.81 -17.28 -1.27
N ALA A 109 0.49 -17.21 -1.10
CA ALA A 109 -0.43 -16.99 -2.22
C ALA A 109 -0.28 -15.59 -2.85
N ASN A 110 0.00 -14.56 -2.05
CA ASN A 110 0.31 -13.22 -2.57
C ASN A 110 1.64 -13.20 -3.35
N LEU A 111 2.67 -13.91 -2.88
CA LEU A 111 3.93 -14.08 -3.62
C LEU A 111 3.70 -14.80 -4.96
N ARG A 112 2.92 -15.88 -4.95
CA ARG A 112 2.55 -16.60 -6.17
C ARG A 112 1.82 -15.72 -7.17
N LEU A 113 0.92 -14.82 -6.70
CA LEU A 113 0.29 -13.83 -7.57
C LEU A 113 1.35 -12.90 -8.16
N ALA A 114 2.22 -12.32 -7.33
CA ALA A 114 3.24 -11.38 -7.77
C ALA A 114 4.19 -12.00 -8.80
N GLU A 115 4.69 -13.20 -8.55
CA GLU A 115 5.51 -13.96 -9.50
C GLU A 115 4.74 -14.23 -10.81
N GLY A 116 3.50 -14.75 -10.68
CA GLY A 116 2.65 -15.12 -11.79
C GLY A 116 2.35 -13.97 -12.75
N VAL A 117 2.14 -12.76 -12.25
CA VAL A 117 1.90 -11.55 -13.08
C VAL A 117 3.20 -10.84 -13.48
N GLY A 118 4.36 -11.30 -13.01
CA GLY A 118 5.68 -10.74 -13.34
C GLY A 118 6.06 -9.50 -12.54
N ALA A 119 5.39 -9.23 -11.42
CA ALA A 119 5.74 -8.14 -10.53
C ALA A 119 7.12 -8.33 -9.88
N LYS A 120 7.80 -7.23 -9.59
CA LYS A 120 9.13 -7.22 -8.95
C LYS A 120 9.12 -6.59 -7.57
N LYS A 121 8.02 -5.97 -7.21
CA LYS A 121 7.80 -5.35 -5.91
C LYS A 121 6.49 -5.86 -5.32
N MET A 122 6.45 -6.04 -4.01
CA MET A 122 5.21 -6.32 -3.27
C MET A 122 5.11 -5.39 -2.07
N VAL A 123 3.97 -4.72 -1.93
CA VAL A 123 3.65 -3.85 -0.79
C VAL A 123 3.07 -4.68 0.34
N LEU A 124 3.51 -4.43 1.55
CA LEU A 124 3.03 -5.07 2.76
C LEU A 124 2.65 -4.04 3.81
N HIS A 125 1.46 -4.18 4.39
CA HIS A 125 1.14 -3.58 5.68
C HIS A 125 1.78 -4.44 6.78
N LEU A 126 2.82 -3.93 7.45
CA LEU A 126 3.49 -4.65 8.53
C LEU A 126 2.64 -4.72 9.80
N TRP A 127 1.68 -3.83 9.92
CA TRP A 127 0.61 -3.81 10.92
C TRP A 127 -0.69 -3.40 10.22
N ASN A 128 -1.81 -3.81 10.79
CA ASN A 128 -3.14 -3.41 10.33
C ASN A 128 -4.13 -3.55 11.49
N GLY A 129 -5.12 -2.63 11.56
CA GLY A 129 -6.12 -2.63 12.63
C GLY A 129 -5.66 -1.97 13.93
N MET A 130 -6.50 -2.06 14.95
CA MET A 130 -6.44 -1.19 16.14
C MET A 130 -5.26 -1.47 17.07
N VAL A 131 -4.68 -2.66 17.06
CA VAL A 131 -3.71 -3.10 18.08
C VAL A 131 -2.46 -3.78 17.50
N SER A 132 -2.41 -4.01 16.19
CA SER A 132 -1.34 -4.81 15.59
C SER A 132 0.02 -4.07 15.53
N ASP A 133 0.06 -2.77 15.76
CA ASP A 133 1.28 -1.96 15.88
C ASP A 133 1.86 -1.97 17.32
N LYS A 134 1.14 -2.51 18.31
CA LYS A 134 1.59 -2.50 19.71
C LYS A 134 2.79 -3.41 19.99
N ASN A 135 3.01 -4.43 19.20
CA ASN A 135 4.13 -5.35 19.33
C ASN A 135 5.04 -5.30 18.11
N ILE A 136 5.50 -4.10 17.77
CA ILE A 136 6.24 -3.82 16.54
C ILE A 136 7.52 -4.68 16.42
N GLN A 137 8.17 -5.02 17.54
CA GLN A 137 9.35 -5.88 17.52
C GLN A 137 9.02 -7.25 16.91
N LYS A 138 7.91 -7.85 17.32
CA LYS A 138 7.45 -9.14 16.77
C LYS A 138 7.05 -9.03 15.30
N ASN A 139 6.42 -7.91 14.92
CA ASN A 139 6.11 -7.66 13.52
C ASN A 139 7.38 -7.65 12.66
N VAL A 140 8.45 -6.99 13.14
CA VAL A 140 9.73 -6.91 12.44
C VAL A 140 10.43 -8.28 12.36
N GLU A 141 10.40 -9.08 13.42
CA GLU A 141 10.95 -10.44 13.42
C GLU A 141 10.24 -11.33 12.38
N ARG A 142 8.92 -11.28 12.34
CA ARG A 142 8.11 -12.02 11.37
C ARG A 142 8.26 -11.49 9.94
N PHE A 143 8.43 -10.19 9.79
CA PHE A 143 8.77 -9.58 8.51
C PHE A 143 10.05 -10.16 7.92
N GLY A 144 11.07 -10.41 8.74
CA GLY A 144 12.31 -11.07 8.30
C GLY A 144 12.03 -12.42 7.61
N ILE A 145 11.14 -13.24 8.19
CA ILE A 145 10.75 -14.54 7.61
C ILE A 145 10.08 -14.35 6.24
N TRP A 146 9.13 -13.45 6.14
CA TRP A 146 8.43 -13.20 4.88
C TRP A 146 9.32 -12.51 3.84
N LYS A 147 10.23 -11.66 4.28
CA LYS A 147 11.23 -11.06 3.39
C LYS A 147 12.12 -12.12 2.75
N ASP A 148 12.61 -13.10 3.54
CA ASP A 148 13.41 -14.20 3.01
C ASP A 148 12.64 -15.05 1.99
N MET A 149 11.32 -15.22 2.17
CA MET A 149 10.46 -15.88 1.19
C MET A 149 10.38 -15.05 -0.11
N ALA A 150 10.14 -13.75 0.00
CA ALA A 150 10.04 -12.86 -1.16
C ALA A 150 11.37 -12.75 -1.93
N ASP A 151 12.49 -12.65 -1.22
CA ASP A 151 13.83 -12.58 -1.81
C ASP A 151 14.16 -13.82 -2.66
N LYS A 152 13.72 -15.01 -2.23
CA LYS A 152 13.90 -16.27 -2.99
C LYS A 152 13.19 -16.24 -4.34
N GLU A 153 12.05 -15.57 -4.42
CA GLU A 153 11.28 -15.38 -5.66
C GLU A 153 11.72 -14.13 -6.45
N GLY A 154 12.77 -13.43 -6.00
CA GLY A 154 13.27 -12.21 -6.63
C GLY A 154 12.28 -11.03 -6.56
N ILE A 155 11.44 -11.02 -5.52
CA ILE A 155 10.43 -9.99 -5.26
C ILE A 155 10.92 -9.10 -4.11
N SER A 156 10.99 -7.80 -4.34
CA SER A 156 11.31 -6.81 -3.30
C SER A 156 10.09 -6.57 -2.42
N LEU A 157 10.14 -7.04 -1.16
CA LEU A 157 9.08 -6.80 -0.19
C LEU A 157 9.27 -5.43 0.46
N LEU A 158 8.29 -4.54 0.29
CA LEU A 158 8.30 -3.16 0.74
C LEU A 158 7.23 -2.94 1.81
N VAL A 159 7.58 -2.22 2.87
CA VAL A 159 6.64 -1.88 3.95
C VAL A 159 6.06 -0.49 3.71
N GLU A 160 4.74 -0.38 3.81
CA GLU A 160 4.03 0.91 3.73
C GLU A 160 3.96 1.58 5.10
N ASN A 161 4.03 2.92 5.13
CA ASN A 161 3.85 3.76 6.33
C ASN A 161 2.39 3.86 6.76
N VAL A 162 1.77 2.71 7.01
CA VAL A 162 0.37 2.64 7.44
C VAL A 162 0.15 3.39 8.75
N ILE A 163 -1.02 4.00 8.91
CA ILE A 163 -1.40 4.69 10.15
C ILE A 163 -1.23 3.78 11.37
N CYS A 164 -0.70 4.34 12.44
CA CYS A 164 -0.47 3.67 13.72
C CYS A 164 -1.35 4.29 14.79
N ASN A 165 -1.76 3.46 15.76
CA ASN A 165 -2.43 3.92 16.98
C ASN A 165 -1.46 4.16 18.13
N THR A 166 -0.33 3.44 18.14
CA THR A 166 0.58 3.37 19.29
C THR A 166 1.92 4.03 19.01
N HIS A 167 2.40 3.97 17.78
CA HIS A 167 3.73 4.47 17.39
C HIS A 167 3.65 5.45 16.23
N ASP A 168 4.68 6.24 16.10
CA ASP A 168 4.93 7.08 14.93
C ASP A 168 5.27 6.18 13.72
N PRO A 169 4.52 6.25 12.58
CA PRO A 169 4.81 5.45 11.40
C PRO A 169 6.25 5.59 10.89
N LEU A 170 6.80 6.80 10.88
CA LEU A 170 8.21 7.00 10.48
C LEU A 170 9.19 6.35 11.44
N TYR A 171 8.89 6.33 12.74
CA TYR A 171 9.69 5.59 13.71
C TYR A 171 9.72 4.10 13.37
N ASN A 172 8.56 3.51 13.10
CA ASN A 172 8.46 2.10 12.74
C ASN A 172 9.23 1.78 11.46
N MET A 173 9.27 2.70 10.51
CA MET A 173 10.01 2.55 9.26
C MET A 173 11.53 2.49 9.45
N LYS A 174 12.06 2.99 10.56
CA LYS A 174 13.50 2.82 10.90
C LYS A 174 13.90 1.35 11.06
N LEU A 175 12.92 0.49 11.37
CA LEU A 175 13.15 -0.93 11.68
C LEU A 175 13.21 -1.83 10.44
N VAL A 176 12.88 -1.32 9.26
CA VAL A 176 12.84 -2.08 8.00
C VAL A 176 13.65 -1.40 6.90
N ALA A 177 13.99 -2.15 5.84
CA ALA A 177 14.99 -1.70 4.88
C ALA A 177 14.43 -0.98 3.63
N GLY A 178 13.20 -1.27 3.21
CA GLY A 178 12.61 -0.71 1.99
C GLY A 178 11.17 -0.30 2.19
N PHE A 179 10.79 0.87 1.64
CA PHE A 179 9.52 1.51 1.94
C PHE A 179 8.70 1.80 0.71
N VAL A 180 7.38 1.70 0.90
CA VAL A 180 6.40 2.48 0.18
C VAL A 180 5.99 3.66 1.04
N TYR A 181 6.06 4.86 0.50
CA TYR A 181 5.65 6.06 1.22
C TYR A 181 4.31 6.56 0.70
N ASP A 182 3.26 6.42 1.51
CA ASP A 182 1.92 6.92 1.23
C ASP A 182 1.75 8.32 1.84
N THR A 183 1.44 9.29 0.99
CA THR A 183 1.30 10.70 1.37
C THR A 183 0.07 10.96 2.23
N LYS A 184 -1.04 10.26 2.00
CA LYS A 184 -2.24 10.34 2.85
C LYS A 184 -1.97 9.80 4.25
N MET A 185 -1.32 8.62 4.35
CA MET A 185 -0.98 8.02 5.65
C MET A 185 0.00 8.91 6.42
N ALA A 186 0.97 9.51 5.72
CA ALA A 186 1.89 10.46 6.30
C ALA A 186 1.17 11.73 6.78
N GLU A 187 0.28 12.29 5.96
CA GLU A 187 -0.43 13.53 6.33
C GLU A 187 -1.45 13.32 7.46
N PHE A 188 -2.05 12.15 7.57
CA PHE A 188 -2.88 11.78 8.73
C PHE A 188 -2.13 11.99 10.06
N HIS A 189 -0.83 11.71 10.09
CA HIS A 189 0.06 11.93 11.22
C HIS A 189 0.85 13.26 11.16
N ARG A 190 0.54 14.15 10.22
CA ARG A 190 1.31 15.38 9.96
C ARG A 190 2.80 15.14 9.75
N GLN A 191 3.14 14.11 8.97
CA GLN A 191 4.50 13.65 8.75
C GLN A 191 5.00 13.80 7.32
N THR A 192 4.17 14.30 6.40
CA THR A 192 4.55 14.43 4.98
C THR A 192 5.88 15.15 4.82
N MET A 193 6.08 16.28 5.50
CA MET A 193 7.32 17.05 5.44
C MET A 193 8.34 16.68 6.52
N LYS A 194 7.94 16.00 7.59
CA LYS A 194 8.87 15.49 8.62
C LYS A 194 9.91 14.51 8.06
N LEU A 195 9.59 13.82 6.97
CA LEU A 195 10.53 12.96 6.26
C LEU A 195 11.86 13.65 5.93
N PHE A 196 11.84 14.97 5.75
CA PHE A 196 12.99 15.80 5.38
C PHE A 196 13.65 16.51 6.57
N GLU A 197 13.16 16.30 7.79
CA GLU A 197 13.78 16.82 9.01
C GLU A 197 15.00 15.95 9.41
N PRO A 198 15.97 16.52 10.15
CA PRO A 198 17.22 15.83 10.50
C PRO A 198 17.05 14.45 11.11
N GLU A 199 15.95 14.21 11.84
CA GLU A 199 15.67 12.93 12.47
C GLU A 199 15.37 11.83 11.45
N TYR A 200 14.72 12.16 10.31
CA TYR A 200 14.24 11.20 9.31
C TYR A 200 14.91 11.35 7.94
N GLU A 201 15.65 12.43 7.71
CA GLU A 201 16.29 12.74 6.42
C GLU A 201 17.18 11.59 5.89
N TRP A 202 17.76 10.80 6.78
CA TRP A 202 18.55 9.64 6.42
C TRP A 202 17.77 8.61 5.59
N ILE A 203 16.43 8.53 5.72
CA ILE A 203 15.56 7.64 4.93
C ILE A 203 15.68 8.00 3.44
N VAL A 204 15.56 9.29 3.12
CA VAL A 204 15.65 9.77 1.73
C VAL A 204 17.10 9.78 1.24
N ARG A 205 18.06 10.20 2.07
CA ARG A 205 19.50 10.19 1.73
C ARG A 205 20.03 8.80 1.39
N GLN A 206 19.52 7.76 2.05
CA GLN A 206 19.89 6.37 1.77
C GLN A 206 19.04 5.72 0.67
N GLY A 207 18.15 6.47 0.02
CA GLY A 207 17.27 5.97 -1.02
C GLY A 207 16.40 4.81 -0.56
N ARG A 208 15.90 4.85 0.69
CA ARG A 208 15.09 3.76 1.24
C ARG A 208 13.66 3.75 0.74
N ILE A 209 13.13 4.88 0.27
CA ILE A 209 11.83 4.93 -0.40
C ILE A 209 11.99 4.34 -1.79
N LYS A 210 11.28 3.25 -2.07
CA LYS A 210 11.36 2.51 -3.34
C LYS A 210 10.11 2.66 -4.19
N HIS A 211 9.03 3.15 -3.61
CA HIS A 211 7.75 3.36 -4.25
C HIS A 211 6.94 4.43 -3.49
N LEU A 212 6.02 5.11 -4.18
CA LEU A 212 5.13 6.10 -3.57
C LEU A 212 3.67 5.69 -3.80
N HIS A 213 2.84 5.89 -2.78
CA HIS A 213 1.41 6.06 -2.96
C HIS A 213 1.09 7.55 -2.87
N LEU A 214 0.61 8.13 -3.97
CA LEU A 214 0.28 9.55 -4.07
C LEU A 214 -1.23 9.73 -3.93
N ASN A 215 -1.64 9.96 -2.70
CA ASN A 215 -3.03 10.15 -2.30
C ASN A 215 -3.15 11.42 -1.48
N ASP A 216 -4.25 12.16 -1.64
CA ASP A 216 -4.49 13.36 -0.86
C ASP A 216 -5.28 13.09 0.42
N TYR A 217 -5.22 14.03 1.35
CA TYR A 217 -5.89 13.96 2.64
C TYR A 217 -6.50 15.30 3.02
N GLY A 218 -7.74 15.31 3.47
CA GLY A 218 -8.48 16.51 3.84
C GLY A 218 -8.81 16.64 5.32
N GLY A 219 -8.48 15.62 6.14
CA GLY A 219 -8.80 15.58 7.56
C GLY A 219 -7.79 16.30 8.46
N GLY A 220 -8.06 16.28 9.77
CA GLY A 220 -7.18 16.77 10.82
C GLY A 220 -6.07 15.79 11.23
N TYR A 221 -5.29 16.13 12.26
CA TYR A 221 -4.32 15.20 12.87
C TYR A 221 -5.05 14.03 13.51
N MET A 222 -4.72 12.80 13.06
CA MET A 222 -5.35 11.55 13.50
C MET A 222 -6.88 11.60 13.48
N ASP A 223 -7.44 12.21 12.43
CA ASP A 223 -8.89 12.36 12.27
C ASP A 223 -9.50 11.07 11.66
N TRP A 224 -9.82 10.13 12.55
CA TRP A 224 -10.39 8.83 12.17
C TRP A 224 -11.74 8.92 11.47
N GLY A 225 -12.45 10.06 11.60
CA GLY A 225 -13.71 10.30 10.90
C GLY A 225 -13.54 10.64 9.41
N ASN A 226 -12.35 11.07 9.00
CA ASN A 226 -12.06 11.55 7.65
C ASN A 226 -10.88 10.76 7.01
N LEU A 227 -10.99 9.43 7.00
CA LEU A 227 -9.97 8.55 6.42
C LEU A 227 -10.08 8.35 4.90
N GLU A 228 -10.84 9.15 4.21
CA GLU A 228 -11.02 9.05 2.77
C GLU A 228 -9.70 9.22 2.01
N ILE A 229 -9.55 8.44 0.94
CA ILE A 229 -8.44 8.55 0.00
C ILE A 229 -8.86 9.54 -1.09
N LEU A 230 -8.43 10.78 -0.95
CA LEU A 230 -8.80 11.84 -1.89
C LEU A 230 -7.92 11.84 -3.14
N PRO A 231 -8.47 12.26 -4.28
CA PRO A 231 -7.69 12.54 -5.47
C PRO A 231 -6.63 13.63 -5.23
N VAL A 232 -5.48 13.52 -5.88
CA VAL A 232 -4.39 14.51 -5.82
C VAL A 232 -4.88 15.92 -6.11
N GLY A 233 -4.66 16.84 -5.18
CA GLY A 233 -5.11 18.24 -5.24
C GLY A 233 -6.55 18.47 -4.78
N LYS A 234 -7.15 17.52 -4.04
CA LYS A 234 -8.48 17.65 -3.42
C LYS A 234 -8.44 17.73 -1.90
N GLY A 235 -7.28 17.53 -1.30
CA GLY A 235 -6.99 17.72 0.12
C GLY A 235 -6.03 18.89 0.32
N HIS A 236 -5.11 18.73 1.28
CA HIS A 236 -4.14 19.77 1.64
C HIS A 236 -2.68 19.30 1.65
N VAL A 237 -2.39 18.12 1.06
CA VAL A 237 -1.00 17.70 0.85
C VAL A 237 -0.34 18.60 -0.18
N ASP A 238 0.78 19.24 0.19
CA ASP A 238 1.60 20.03 -0.73
C ASP A 238 2.48 19.09 -1.58
N PHE A 239 1.92 18.56 -2.64
CA PHE A 239 2.61 17.65 -3.56
C PHE A 239 3.78 18.30 -4.29
N ASP A 240 3.68 19.58 -4.60
CA ASP A 240 4.76 20.29 -5.30
C ASP A 240 6.00 20.37 -4.41
N MET A 241 5.84 20.83 -3.17
CA MET A 241 6.92 20.87 -2.20
C MET A 241 7.45 19.46 -1.87
N PHE A 242 6.56 18.48 -1.64
CA PHE A 242 6.95 17.12 -1.30
C PHE A 242 7.78 16.48 -2.41
N LEU A 243 7.28 16.50 -3.65
CA LEU A 243 7.96 15.89 -4.80
C LEU A 243 9.25 16.63 -5.14
N SER A 244 9.25 17.97 -5.12
CA SER A 244 10.47 18.78 -5.30
C SER A 244 11.57 18.35 -4.34
N ARG A 245 11.25 18.27 -3.05
CA ARG A 245 12.20 17.83 -2.01
C ARG A 245 12.67 16.40 -2.26
N LEU A 246 11.76 15.47 -2.52
CA LEU A 246 12.08 14.06 -2.73
C LEU A 246 12.97 13.85 -3.96
N MET A 247 12.65 14.52 -5.07
CA MET A 247 13.45 14.48 -6.30
C MET A 247 14.85 15.06 -6.09
N SER A 248 15.01 16.10 -5.27
CA SER A 248 16.34 16.67 -4.94
C SER A 248 17.25 15.68 -4.20
N TYR A 249 16.71 14.64 -3.57
CA TYR A 249 17.45 13.50 -3.00
C TYR A 249 17.69 12.37 -3.99
N GLY A 250 17.33 12.53 -5.28
CA GLY A 250 17.58 11.54 -6.33
C GLY A 250 16.57 10.38 -6.33
N TYR A 251 15.32 10.61 -5.92
CA TYR A 251 14.28 9.58 -6.05
C TYR A 251 14.02 9.22 -7.51
N THR A 252 14.05 7.93 -7.82
CA THR A 252 13.84 7.37 -9.17
C THR A 252 12.78 6.26 -9.21
N GLY A 253 12.09 6.04 -8.09
CA GLY A 253 11.04 5.02 -7.99
C GLY A 253 9.76 5.42 -8.74
N ASP A 254 8.89 4.44 -8.93
CA ASP A 254 7.55 4.66 -9.48
C ASP A 254 6.57 5.16 -8.40
N CYS A 255 5.39 5.61 -8.82
CA CYS A 255 4.31 5.98 -7.91
C CYS A 255 2.97 5.37 -8.34
N THR A 256 2.09 5.14 -7.38
CA THR A 256 0.73 4.63 -7.57
C THR A 256 -0.29 5.64 -7.08
N VAL A 257 -1.38 5.81 -7.81
CA VAL A 257 -2.59 6.53 -7.37
C VAL A 257 -3.60 5.51 -6.87
N GLU A 258 -4.11 5.71 -5.65
CA GLU A 258 -5.11 4.85 -5.01
C GLU A 258 -6.46 5.56 -4.77
N ALA A 259 -6.60 6.81 -5.24
CA ALA A 259 -7.83 7.58 -5.08
C ALA A 259 -9.06 6.78 -5.52
N THR A 260 -10.00 6.58 -4.61
CA THR A 260 -11.18 5.73 -4.84
C THR A 260 -12.05 6.34 -5.95
N ALA A 261 -12.13 5.65 -7.08
CA ALA A 261 -12.90 6.07 -8.26
C ALA A 261 -14.16 5.24 -8.47
N VAL A 262 -14.29 4.08 -7.80
CA VAL A 262 -15.48 3.25 -7.87
C VAL A 262 -16.59 3.87 -7.00
N ASN A 263 -17.75 4.14 -7.62
CA ASN A 263 -18.92 4.65 -6.92
C ASN A 263 -19.79 3.53 -6.37
N GLU A 264 -20.81 3.87 -5.57
CA GLU A 264 -21.72 2.93 -4.92
C GLU A 264 -22.47 2.00 -5.90
N ASN A 265 -22.65 2.42 -7.15
CA ASN A 265 -23.30 1.63 -8.21
C ASN A 265 -22.30 0.76 -9.02
N GLY A 266 -21.04 0.73 -8.62
CA GLY A 266 -19.99 -0.04 -9.29
C GLY A 266 -19.40 0.62 -10.54
N GLY A 267 -19.87 1.81 -10.92
CA GLY A 267 -19.27 2.61 -11.98
C GLY A 267 -17.93 3.22 -11.55
N VAL A 268 -17.07 3.57 -12.52
CA VAL A 268 -15.74 4.13 -12.26
C VAL A 268 -15.60 5.51 -12.89
N ASP A 269 -15.11 6.48 -12.11
CA ASP A 269 -14.77 7.82 -12.57
C ASP A 269 -13.36 7.83 -13.20
N PHE A 270 -13.26 7.43 -14.46
CA PHE A 270 -12.01 7.44 -15.23
C PHE A 270 -11.47 8.86 -15.45
N TYR A 271 -12.36 9.87 -15.54
CA TYR A 271 -11.94 11.25 -15.74
C TYR A 271 -11.15 11.76 -14.54
N MET A 272 -11.64 11.51 -13.34
CA MET A 272 -10.95 11.89 -12.09
C MET A 272 -9.57 11.23 -11.99
N LEU A 273 -9.44 9.94 -12.31
CA LEU A 273 -8.16 9.24 -12.27
C LEU A 273 -7.18 9.78 -13.32
N ASN A 274 -7.64 10.00 -14.56
CA ASN A 274 -6.79 10.54 -15.61
C ASN A 274 -6.33 11.99 -15.29
N ASP A 275 -7.16 12.80 -14.63
CA ASP A 275 -6.74 14.10 -14.11
C ASP A 275 -5.65 13.97 -13.04
N CYS A 276 -5.76 12.98 -12.11
CA CYS A 276 -4.70 12.69 -11.14
C CYS A 276 -3.39 12.30 -11.82
N PHE A 277 -3.43 11.38 -12.81
CA PHE A 277 -2.20 10.96 -13.51
C PHE A 277 -1.55 12.13 -14.23
N LYS A 278 -2.33 12.97 -14.89
CA LYS A 278 -1.84 14.16 -15.58
C LYS A 278 -1.19 15.16 -14.61
N ARG A 279 -1.83 15.42 -13.47
CA ARG A 279 -1.28 16.32 -12.43
C ARG A 279 0.05 15.81 -11.90
N ILE A 280 0.13 14.53 -11.55
CA ILE A 280 1.36 13.91 -11.04
C ILE A 280 2.47 13.98 -12.09
N ARG A 281 2.16 13.69 -13.38
CA ARG A 281 3.13 13.77 -14.45
C ARG A 281 3.71 15.17 -14.59
N ASN A 282 2.86 16.18 -14.59
CA ASN A 282 3.30 17.58 -14.63
C ASN A 282 4.21 17.94 -13.44
N LEU A 283 3.87 17.50 -12.22
CA LEU A 283 4.71 17.73 -11.05
C LEU A 283 6.07 17.04 -11.16
N LEU A 284 6.11 15.77 -11.61
CA LEU A 284 7.36 15.03 -11.79
C LEU A 284 8.24 15.65 -12.88
N ASP A 285 7.65 16.06 -14.00
CA ASP A 285 8.39 16.68 -15.12
C ASP A 285 9.01 18.02 -14.71
N ASN A 286 8.33 18.83 -13.90
CA ASN A 286 8.82 20.11 -13.41
C ASN A 286 10.06 19.98 -12.50
N HIS A 287 10.27 18.80 -11.89
CA HIS A 287 11.36 18.56 -10.93
C HIS A 287 12.46 17.63 -11.45
N THR A 288 12.37 17.19 -12.71
CA THR A 288 13.35 16.26 -13.33
C THR A 288 14.50 16.99 -14.09
N THR A 289 14.51 18.32 -14.03
CA THR A 289 15.62 19.16 -14.58
C THR A 289 16.63 19.46 -13.49
#